data_189940abbfff2fbcf2563e2c2239aefc
#
_entry.id   189940abbfff2fbcf2563e2c2239aefc
#
_cell.length_a   1.000
_cell.length_b   1.000
_cell.length_c   1.000
_cell.angle_alpha   90.00
_cell.angle_beta   90.00
_cell.angle_gamma   90.00
#
_symmetry.space_group_name_H-M   'P 1'
#
loop_
_entity.id
_entity.type
_entity.pdbx_description
1 polymer ?
#
loop_
_entity_poly.entity_id
_entity_poly.type
_entity_poly.pdbx_seq_one_letter_code
_entity_poly.pdbx_strand_id
1 'polypeptide(L)'
;MSKKSNDVVITAALRTPIGTYKGSLKGLSADKLGALAIKEAVYKSKLKSDDIDEVIMGHVLTSGLGQNPARQASIHAGIPFSKPAHIINQVCGSGLRSVISGYQSIKLGENKIIVAGGQENMSRAPHAIFYRQDKKLDENKLVDTMINDGLIDSFNNYHMGITAENVAEKYKISRDEQDLFALNSQEKTQKAINENRFKNELIKLKIDTDNKNFLFEKDEHPRSNLNLEDLKKLKTVFKENGTVTAGNSSGINDGAAATILMSRDEAEHRDIEPLAKVVSWATCGIEPSLMGLGPIQAVNIALEKAEWRREDVDLFEINEAFAAQSIAVIRDLKIPKEIVNVNGGAIALGHPIGASGTRILVTLIHEMIRRNKSKGCATLCIGGGMGIAMCIERN
;
A
#
# COMPACT_ATOMS: atom_id res chain seq x y z
N MET A 1 35.21 17.82 12.22
CA MET A 1 33.75 17.68 12.37
C MET A 1 33.25 16.94 11.14
N SER A 2 32.82 15.66 11.27
CA SER A 2 32.22 14.93 10.16
C SER A 2 30.97 15.69 9.72
N LYS A 3 30.76 15.88 8.43
CA LYS A 3 29.50 16.42 7.91
C LYS A 3 28.38 15.54 8.45
N LYS A 4 27.47 16.12 9.29
CA LYS A 4 26.27 15.40 9.73
C LYS A 4 25.54 14.84 8.50
N SER A 5 25.28 13.55 8.50
CA SER A 5 24.53 12.93 7.41
C SER A 5 23.07 13.39 7.51
N ASN A 6 22.59 14.12 6.50
CA ASN A 6 21.20 14.55 6.43
C ASN A 6 20.29 13.46 5.83
N ASP A 7 20.71 12.19 5.86
CA ASP A 7 19.91 11.08 5.37
C ASP A 7 18.73 10.80 6.30
N VAL A 8 17.59 10.50 5.72
CA VAL A 8 16.42 9.99 6.44
C VAL A 8 16.36 8.49 6.29
N VAL A 9 16.30 7.80 7.40
CA VAL A 9 16.32 6.33 7.48
C VAL A 9 15.01 5.77 8.01
N ILE A 10 14.71 4.54 7.62
CA ILE A 10 13.60 3.74 8.11
C ILE A 10 14.18 2.74 9.11
N THR A 11 13.71 2.76 10.34
CA THR A 11 14.22 1.92 11.43
C THR A 11 13.27 0.81 11.85
N ALA A 12 11.98 0.92 11.48
CA ALA A 12 11.01 -0.15 11.60
C ALA A 12 10.05 -0.11 10.41
N ALA A 13 9.59 -1.29 9.98
CA ALA A 13 8.66 -1.45 8.86
C ALA A 13 7.81 -2.70 9.11
N LEU A 14 6.51 -2.51 9.40
CA LEU A 14 5.61 -3.59 9.79
C LEU A 14 4.22 -3.42 9.17
N ARG A 15 3.50 -4.52 9.03
CA ARG A 15 2.12 -4.52 8.55
C ARG A 15 1.24 -5.53 9.27
N THR A 16 -0.05 -5.28 9.27
CA THR A 16 -1.02 -6.31 9.62
C THR A 16 -1.02 -7.41 8.53
N PRO A 17 -1.46 -8.61 8.83
CA PRO A 17 -1.98 -9.47 7.78
C PRO A 17 -3.14 -8.75 7.07
N ILE A 18 -3.36 -9.07 5.80
CA ILE A 18 -4.41 -8.46 4.99
C ILE A 18 -5.66 -9.34 5.06
N GLY A 19 -6.78 -8.73 5.47
CA GLY A 19 -8.10 -9.36 5.49
C GLY A 19 -8.78 -9.29 4.13
N THR A 20 -9.61 -10.28 3.82
CA THR A 20 -10.52 -10.25 2.67
C THR A 20 -11.74 -9.39 2.95
N TYR A 21 -12.44 -8.99 1.89
CA TYR A 21 -13.71 -8.28 2.01
C TYR A 21 -14.71 -9.05 2.87
N LYS A 22 -15.20 -8.39 3.93
CA LYS A 22 -16.06 -8.97 4.97
C LYS A 22 -15.47 -10.18 5.69
N GLY A 23 -14.14 -10.34 5.65
CA GLY A 23 -13.39 -11.40 6.30
C GLY A 23 -13.08 -11.15 7.77
N SER A 24 -11.95 -11.66 8.22
CA SER A 24 -11.55 -11.67 9.65
C SER A 24 -11.36 -10.27 10.24
N LEU A 25 -10.99 -9.26 9.44
CA LEU A 25 -10.75 -7.89 9.91
C LEU A 25 -11.97 -6.97 9.85
N LYS A 26 -13.11 -7.42 9.34
CA LYS A 26 -14.33 -6.60 9.19
C LYS A 26 -14.84 -5.95 10.48
N GLY A 27 -14.53 -6.53 11.63
CA GLY A 27 -14.95 -6.03 12.97
C GLY A 27 -14.08 -4.89 13.50
N LEU A 28 -12.87 -4.67 12.96
CA LEU A 28 -11.94 -3.64 13.38
C LEU A 28 -12.04 -2.42 12.47
N SER A 29 -12.21 -1.22 13.03
CA SER A 29 -12.14 0.01 12.25
C SER A 29 -10.71 0.26 11.74
N ALA A 30 -10.57 1.06 10.67
CA ALA A 30 -9.28 1.35 10.06
C ALA A 30 -8.29 1.99 11.06
N ASP A 31 -8.77 2.90 11.92
CA ASP A 31 -7.97 3.52 12.99
C ASP A 31 -7.44 2.50 14.00
N LYS A 32 -8.23 1.48 14.35
CA LYS A 32 -7.76 0.38 15.22
C LYS A 32 -6.72 -0.49 14.54
N LEU A 33 -6.88 -0.79 13.26
CA LEU A 33 -5.85 -1.49 12.47
C LEU A 33 -4.55 -0.66 12.40
N GLY A 34 -4.67 0.65 12.13
CA GLY A 34 -3.56 1.59 12.15
C GLY A 34 -2.87 1.65 13.51
N ALA A 35 -3.64 1.71 14.59
CA ALA A 35 -3.10 1.72 15.96
C ALA A 35 -2.25 0.50 16.27
N LEU A 36 -2.68 -0.69 15.84
CA LEU A 36 -1.92 -1.92 16.03
C LEU A 36 -0.59 -1.90 15.25
N ALA A 37 -0.61 -1.41 14.01
CA ALA A 37 0.61 -1.27 13.21
C ALA A 37 1.56 -0.22 13.79
N ILE A 38 1.06 0.93 14.23
CA ILE A 38 1.85 2.00 14.88
C ILE A 38 2.50 1.46 16.15
N LYS A 39 1.71 0.86 17.04
CA LYS A 39 2.18 0.34 18.33
C LYS A 39 3.32 -0.66 18.16
N GLU A 40 3.16 -1.59 17.22
CA GLU A 40 4.17 -2.60 16.98
C GLU A 40 5.42 -2.02 16.29
N ALA A 41 5.27 -1.03 15.39
CA ALA A 41 6.41 -0.34 14.78
C ALA A 41 7.25 0.43 15.83
N VAL A 42 6.59 1.12 16.75
CA VAL A 42 7.27 1.81 17.87
C VAL A 42 7.99 0.79 18.76
N TYR A 43 7.33 -0.31 19.12
CA TYR A 43 7.93 -1.38 19.91
C TYR A 43 9.17 -1.99 19.23
N LYS A 44 9.08 -2.32 17.96
CA LYS A 44 10.18 -2.93 17.19
C LYS A 44 11.38 -2.00 16.99
N SER A 45 11.14 -0.70 16.91
CA SER A 45 12.20 0.29 16.81
C SER A 45 12.87 0.59 18.16
N LYS A 46 12.46 -0.07 19.26
CA LYS A 46 12.94 0.15 20.64
C LYS A 46 12.71 1.58 21.15
N LEU A 47 11.78 2.30 20.55
CA LEU A 47 11.38 3.64 20.95
C LEU A 47 10.29 3.58 22.03
N LYS A 48 10.18 4.66 22.80
CA LYS A 48 9.01 4.94 23.63
C LYS A 48 8.00 5.75 22.84
N SER A 49 6.72 5.67 23.21
CA SER A 49 5.68 6.47 22.56
C SER A 49 5.93 7.99 22.65
N ASP A 50 6.57 8.46 23.72
CA ASP A 50 6.96 9.86 23.89
C ASP A 50 8.04 10.34 22.91
N ASP A 51 8.86 9.43 22.37
CA ASP A 51 9.90 9.76 21.39
C ASP A 51 9.34 10.17 20.03
N ILE A 52 8.09 9.78 19.74
CA ILE A 52 7.44 10.10 18.45
C ILE A 52 7.02 11.56 18.45
N ASP A 53 7.39 12.28 17.39
CA ASP A 53 7.01 13.68 17.24
C ASP A 53 5.66 13.84 16.52
N GLU A 54 5.38 13.00 15.52
CA GLU A 54 4.16 13.08 14.72
C GLU A 54 3.78 11.71 14.12
N VAL A 55 2.47 11.53 13.85
CA VAL A 55 1.93 10.36 13.14
C VAL A 55 1.25 10.79 11.84
N ILE A 56 1.65 10.22 10.71
CA ILE A 56 1.10 10.51 9.39
C ILE A 56 0.59 9.22 8.77
N MET A 57 -0.74 9.11 8.53
CA MET A 57 -1.34 7.89 7.99
C MET A 57 -2.07 8.15 6.66
N GLY A 58 -1.74 7.34 5.66
CA GLY A 58 -2.56 7.23 4.46
C GLY A 58 -3.93 6.64 4.79
N HIS A 59 -5.02 7.25 4.31
CA HIS A 59 -6.37 6.76 4.52
C HIS A 59 -7.31 7.36 3.48
N VAL A 60 -8.09 6.54 2.81
CA VAL A 60 -8.97 6.97 1.72
C VAL A 60 -10.44 7.04 2.14
N LEU A 61 -10.97 5.96 2.70
CA LEU A 61 -12.39 5.79 3.02
C LEU A 61 -12.68 6.26 4.44
N THR A 62 -12.80 7.58 4.64
CA THR A 62 -12.90 8.20 5.95
C THR A 62 -14.33 8.51 6.41
N SER A 63 -15.33 8.27 5.57
CA SER A 63 -16.73 8.54 5.87
C SER A 63 -17.20 7.82 7.14
N GLY A 64 -17.82 8.55 8.06
CA GLY A 64 -18.41 7.99 9.28
C GLY A 64 -17.42 7.54 10.36
N LEU A 65 -16.11 7.75 10.19
CA LEU A 65 -15.09 7.32 11.15
C LEU A 65 -14.77 8.37 12.24
N GLY A 66 -15.49 9.49 12.25
CA GLY A 66 -15.22 10.59 13.19
C GLY A 66 -14.08 11.50 12.72
N GLN A 67 -13.61 12.34 13.63
CA GLN A 67 -12.55 13.31 13.31
C GLN A 67 -11.19 12.62 13.19
N ASN A 68 -10.48 12.91 12.10
CA ASN A 68 -9.07 12.57 11.90
C ASN A 68 -8.70 11.12 12.33
N PRO A 69 -8.99 10.11 11.52
CA PRO A 69 -8.71 8.71 11.86
C PRO A 69 -7.23 8.40 12.14
N ALA A 70 -6.27 9.19 11.63
CA ALA A 70 -4.86 9.06 12.01
C ALA A 70 -4.62 9.50 13.46
N ARG A 71 -5.31 10.56 13.89
CA ARG A 71 -5.27 10.99 15.29
C ARG A 71 -5.85 9.94 16.23
N GLN A 72 -6.95 9.32 15.84
CA GLN A 72 -7.54 8.22 16.59
C GLN A 72 -6.58 7.03 16.68
N ALA A 73 -5.97 6.63 15.57
CA ALA A 73 -4.98 5.55 15.52
C ALA A 73 -3.76 5.86 16.41
N SER A 74 -3.24 7.08 16.34
CA SER A 74 -2.12 7.55 17.17
C SER A 74 -2.42 7.39 18.68
N ILE A 75 -3.57 7.87 19.14
CA ILE A 75 -3.98 7.80 20.54
C ILE A 75 -4.24 6.35 20.96
N HIS A 76 -4.93 5.57 20.15
CA HIS A 76 -5.17 4.15 20.43
C HIS A 76 -3.86 3.33 20.48
N ALA A 77 -2.81 3.76 19.75
CA ALA A 77 -1.47 3.17 19.82
C ALA A 77 -0.70 3.54 21.11
N GLY A 78 -1.20 4.49 21.89
CA GLY A 78 -0.56 4.98 23.11
C GLY A 78 0.43 6.13 22.89
N ILE A 79 0.38 6.80 21.75
CA ILE A 79 1.13 8.04 21.51
C ILE A 79 0.48 9.16 22.34
N PRO A 80 1.27 10.01 23.03
CA PRO A 80 0.75 11.06 23.90
C PRO A 80 -0.16 12.07 23.20
N PHE A 81 -1.12 12.63 23.91
CA PHE A 81 -2.03 13.67 23.42
C PHE A 81 -1.31 14.95 22.93
N SER A 82 -0.10 15.20 23.41
CA SER A 82 0.72 16.34 22.97
C SER A 82 1.29 16.20 21.56
N LYS A 83 1.25 14.99 20.98
CA LYS A 83 1.85 14.73 19.66
C LYS A 83 0.78 14.82 18.56
N PRO A 84 1.00 15.64 17.50
CA PRO A 84 0.05 15.79 16.41
C PRO A 84 -0.05 14.53 15.53
N ALA A 85 -1.14 14.45 14.78
CA ALA A 85 -1.30 13.44 13.75
C ALA A 85 -2.24 13.95 12.64
N HIS A 86 -2.03 13.49 11.41
CA HIS A 86 -2.93 13.80 10.29
C HIS A 86 -3.02 12.66 9.27
N ILE A 87 -4.09 12.68 8.48
CA ILE A 87 -4.26 11.75 7.36
C ILE A 87 -3.80 12.38 6.05
N ILE A 88 -3.40 11.51 5.11
CA ILE A 88 -3.16 11.87 3.71
C ILE A 88 -4.07 11.00 2.85
N ASN A 89 -4.76 11.64 1.92
CA ASN A 89 -5.50 10.96 0.86
C ASN A 89 -4.89 11.31 -0.50
N GLN A 90 -4.21 10.36 -1.09
CA GLN A 90 -3.78 10.32 -2.49
C GLN A 90 -4.21 8.97 -3.08
N VAL A 91 -5.44 8.55 -2.80
CA VAL A 91 -6.01 7.26 -3.19
C VAL A 91 -5.01 6.11 -2.91
N CYS A 92 -4.71 5.23 -3.87
CA CYS A 92 -3.80 4.08 -3.68
C CYS A 92 -2.37 4.49 -3.24
N GLY A 93 -1.94 5.72 -3.54
CA GLY A 93 -0.62 6.26 -3.17
C GLY A 93 -0.51 6.75 -1.73
N SER A 94 -1.62 6.86 -0.99
CA SER A 94 -1.69 7.51 0.32
C SER A 94 -0.63 7.01 1.31
N GLY A 95 -0.46 5.70 1.44
CA GLY A 95 0.51 5.11 2.36
C GLY A 95 1.97 5.42 2.00
N LEU A 96 2.33 5.45 0.72
CA LEU A 96 3.68 5.84 0.31
C LEU A 96 3.87 7.35 0.42
N ARG A 97 2.82 8.13 0.18
CA ARG A 97 2.82 9.59 0.35
C ARG A 97 3.03 10.00 1.81
N SER A 98 2.49 9.25 2.77
CA SER A 98 2.73 9.51 4.20
C SER A 98 4.21 9.38 4.55
N VAL A 99 4.89 8.36 4.00
CA VAL A 99 6.34 8.17 4.17
C VAL A 99 7.13 9.33 3.55
N ILE A 100 6.71 9.80 2.36
CA ILE A 100 7.32 10.98 1.72
C ILE A 100 7.15 12.23 2.59
N SER A 101 5.96 12.46 3.15
CA SER A 101 5.70 13.62 4.01
C SER A 101 6.51 13.57 5.30
N GLY A 102 6.64 12.39 5.91
CA GLY A 102 7.53 12.18 7.04
C GLY A 102 9.00 12.44 6.70
N TYR A 103 9.46 11.94 5.54
CA TYR A 103 10.79 12.26 5.03
C TYR A 103 11.01 13.78 4.87
N GLN A 104 10.05 14.49 4.27
CA GLN A 104 10.14 15.93 4.05
C GLN A 104 10.21 16.72 5.38
N SER A 105 9.38 16.37 6.35
CA SER A 105 9.37 17.02 7.68
C SER A 105 10.70 16.84 8.42
N ILE A 106 11.28 15.63 8.39
CA ILE A 106 12.60 15.37 8.98
C ILE A 106 13.70 16.14 8.24
N LYS A 107 13.67 16.17 6.91
CA LYS A 107 14.65 16.92 6.10
C LYS A 107 14.62 18.43 6.37
N LEU A 108 13.45 18.98 6.66
CA LEU A 108 13.27 20.40 7.02
C LEU A 108 13.63 20.68 8.49
N GLY A 109 13.85 19.65 9.30
CA GLY A 109 14.19 19.79 10.72
C GLY A 109 13.00 20.12 11.63
N GLU A 110 11.76 19.97 11.13
CA GLU A 110 10.55 20.20 11.93
C GLU A 110 10.32 19.09 12.96
N ASN A 111 10.57 17.84 12.54
CA ASN A 111 10.43 16.66 13.39
C ASN A 111 11.70 15.81 13.33
N LYS A 112 11.95 15.03 14.37
CA LYS A 112 13.09 14.09 14.46
C LYS A 112 12.68 12.66 14.18
N ILE A 113 11.54 12.24 14.75
CA ILE A 113 11.04 10.85 14.68
C ILE A 113 9.56 10.85 14.29
N ILE A 114 9.25 10.24 13.18
CA ILE A 114 7.89 10.18 12.64
C ILE A 114 7.44 8.74 12.46
N VAL A 115 6.20 8.46 12.85
CA VAL A 115 5.48 7.29 12.37
C VAL A 115 4.78 7.66 11.07
N ALA A 116 5.12 6.99 9.97
CA ALA A 116 4.44 7.14 8.68
C ALA A 116 3.89 5.79 8.21
N GLY A 117 2.64 5.77 7.79
CA GLY A 117 1.98 4.53 7.45
C GLY A 117 0.73 4.70 6.60
N GLY A 118 -0.08 3.66 6.59
CA GLY A 118 -1.41 3.69 5.99
C GLY A 118 -2.32 2.67 6.63
N GLN A 119 -3.61 2.97 6.60
CA GLN A 119 -4.67 2.16 7.18
C GLN A 119 -5.89 2.19 6.28
N GLU A 120 -6.61 1.08 6.18
CA GLU A 120 -7.85 1.00 5.43
C GLU A 120 -8.72 -0.15 5.96
N ASN A 121 -10.01 0.05 6.02
CA ASN A 121 -10.97 -1.04 6.14
C ASN A 121 -12.08 -0.83 5.13
N MET A 122 -11.94 -1.46 3.97
CA MET A 122 -12.91 -1.35 2.87
C MET A 122 -14.22 -2.07 3.20
N SER A 123 -14.15 -3.10 4.06
CA SER A 123 -15.34 -3.85 4.52
C SER A 123 -16.30 -3.00 5.36
N ARG A 124 -15.82 -1.90 5.94
CA ARG A 124 -16.59 -1.01 6.82
C ARG A 124 -16.97 0.33 6.20
N ALA A 125 -16.61 0.56 4.95
CA ALA A 125 -17.00 1.78 4.26
C ALA A 125 -18.53 1.92 4.27
N PRO A 126 -19.08 3.02 4.79
CA PRO A 126 -20.52 3.20 4.91
C PRO A 126 -21.13 3.60 3.58
N HIS A 127 -22.45 3.52 3.51
CA HIS A 127 -23.22 4.25 2.51
C HIS A 127 -23.54 5.65 3.03
N ALA A 128 -23.46 6.66 2.16
CA ALA A 128 -23.73 8.06 2.45
C ALA A 128 -24.91 8.59 1.65
N ILE A 129 -25.56 9.64 2.17
CA ILE A 129 -26.63 10.35 1.50
C ILE A 129 -26.49 11.86 1.73
N PHE A 130 -26.76 12.68 0.71
CA PHE A 130 -26.76 14.15 0.77
C PHE A 130 -28.07 14.68 1.42
N TYR A 131 -28.37 14.21 2.64
CA TYR A 131 -29.64 14.48 3.33
C TYR A 131 -29.86 15.96 3.68
N ARG A 132 -28.82 16.75 3.87
CA ARG A 132 -28.95 18.19 4.21
C ARG A 132 -29.56 19.01 3.08
N GLN A 133 -29.53 18.51 1.85
CA GLN A 133 -30.12 19.16 0.68
C GLN A 133 -31.54 18.69 0.41
N ASP A 134 -31.94 17.52 0.93
CA ASP A 134 -33.23 16.89 0.70
C ASP A 134 -34.07 16.92 1.97
N LYS A 135 -35.37 17.21 1.84
CA LYS A 135 -36.31 17.25 2.98
C LYS A 135 -36.83 15.87 3.41
N LYS A 136 -36.57 14.83 2.63
CA LYS A 136 -36.98 13.45 2.90
C LYS A 136 -35.83 12.48 2.64
N LEU A 137 -35.69 11.49 3.51
CA LEU A 137 -34.80 10.38 3.30
C LEU A 137 -35.30 9.52 2.13
N ASP A 138 -34.49 9.33 1.13
CA ASP A 138 -34.70 8.42 0.00
C ASP A 138 -33.54 7.43 -0.06
N GLU A 139 -33.79 6.19 0.32
CA GLU A 139 -32.78 5.14 0.37
C GLU A 139 -32.21 4.82 -1.02
N ASN A 140 -32.95 5.13 -2.10
CA ASN A 140 -32.43 4.97 -3.48
C ASN A 140 -31.31 5.96 -3.82
N LYS A 141 -31.10 6.98 -2.99
CA LYS A 141 -30.00 7.95 -3.10
C LYS A 141 -28.78 7.59 -2.26
N LEU A 142 -28.75 6.40 -1.64
CA LEU A 142 -27.57 5.93 -0.91
C LEU A 142 -26.41 5.68 -1.87
N VAL A 143 -25.27 6.27 -1.55
CA VAL A 143 -24.02 6.12 -2.28
C VAL A 143 -23.11 5.20 -1.50
N ASP A 144 -22.68 4.08 -2.08
CA ASP A 144 -21.62 3.24 -1.53
C ASP A 144 -20.29 4.00 -1.60
N THR A 145 -19.79 4.44 -0.44
CA THR A 145 -18.57 5.27 -0.39
C THR A 145 -17.32 4.49 -0.76
N MET A 146 -17.29 3.16 -0.60
CA MET A 146 -16.19 2.33 -1.07
C MET A 146 -16.08 2.39 -2.60
N ILE A 147 -17.19 2.24 -3.27
CA ILE A 147 -17.24 2.28 -4.75
C ILE A 147 -16.99 3.70 -5.23
N ASN A 148 -17.76 4.66 -4.74
CA ASN A 148 -17.75 6.05 -5.23
C ASN A 148 -16.41 6.75 -4.97
N ASP A 149 -15.87 6.64 -3.75
CA ASP A 149 -14.69 7.42 -3.33
C ASP A 149 -13.38 6.67 -3.58
N GLY A 150 -13.44 5.33 -3.72
CA GLY A 150 -12.26 4.49 -3.88
C GLY A 150 -12.08 3.86 -5.25
N LEU A 151 -13.17 3.54 -5.98
CA LEU A 151 -13.11 2.66 -7.15
C LEU A 151 -13.73 3.27 -8.42
N ILE A 152 -14.36 4.44 -8.35
CA ILE A 152 -14.87 5.17 -9.53
C ILE A 152 -13.90 6.28 -9.93
N ASP A 153 -13.60 6.35 -11.21
CA ASP A 153 -12.90 7.50 -11.80
C ASP A 153 -13.83 8.71 -11.80
N SER A 154 -13.44 9.75 -11.05
CA SER A 154 -14.27 10.95 -10.88
C SER A 154 -14.37 11.82 -12.13
N PHE A 155 -13.51 11.64 -13.12
CA PHE A 155 -13.49 12.42 -14.35
C PHE A 155 -14.29 11.76 -15.48
N ASN A 156 -14.21 10.43 -15.54
CA ASN A 156 -14.88 9.65 -16.59
C ASN A 156 -16.12 8.90 -16.07
N ASN A 157 -16.37 8.92 -14.76
CA ASN A 157 -17.53 8.30 -14.12
C ASN A 157 -17.72 6.81 -14.45
N TYR A 158 -16.62 6.04 -14.41
CA TYR A 158 -16.63 4.59 -14.56
C TYR A 158 -15.67 3.91 -13.55
N HIS A 159 -15.88 2.62 -13.35
CA HIS A 159 -15.05 1.84 -12.42
C HIS A 159 -13.58 1.76 -12.88
N MET A 160 -12.63 1.76 -11.92
CA MET A 160 -11.19 1.62 -12.18
C MET A 160 -10.83 0.43 -13.09
N GLY A 161 -11.64 -0.64 -13.08
CA GLY A 161 -11.47 -1.78 -13.99
C GLY A 161 -11.56 -1.40 -15.49
N ILE A 162 -12.32 -0.35 -15.83
CA ILE A 162 -12.34 0.16 -17.22
C ILE A 162 -10.99 0.78 -17.58
N THR A 163 -10.32 1.46 -16.64
CA THR A 163 -8.96 1.97 -16.91
C THR A 163 -7.96 0.84 -17.17
N ALA A 164 -8.15 -0.32 -16.54
CA ALA A 164 -7.36 -1.52 -16.80
C ALA A 164 -7.65 -2.11 -18.19
N GLU A 165 -8.91 -2.14 -18.62
CA GLU A 165 -9.28 -2.52 -20.00
C GLU A 165 -8.67 -1.56 -21.04
N ASN A 166 -8.67 -0.25 -20.77
CA ASN A 166 -8.04 0.74 -21.63
C ASN A 166 -6.52 0.50 -21.78
N VAL A 167 -5.85 0.14 -20.68
CA VAL A 167 -4.43 -0.24 -20.72
C VAL A 167 -4.22 -1.54 -21.48
N ALA A 168 -5.08 -2.55 -21.25
CA ALA A 168 -5.00 -3.83 -21.96
C ALA A 168 -5.14 -3.64 -23.48
N GLU A 169 -6.08 -2.82 -23.91
CA GLU A 169 -6.31 -2.47 -25.32
C GLU A 169 -5.11 -1.73 -25.90
N LYS A 170 -4.64 -0.67 -25.25
CA LYS A 170 -3.51 0.15 -25.69
C LYS A 170 -2.21 -0.66 -25.84
N TYR A 171 -1.93 -1.56 -24.91
CA TYR A 171 -0.71 -2.38 -24.90
C TYR A 171 -0.91 -3.76 -25.52
N LYS A 172 -2.10 -4.05 -26.06
CA LYS A 172 -2.48 -5.34 -26.67
C LYS A 172 -2.18 -6.52 -25.73
N ILE A 173 -2.57 -6.38 -24.48
CA ILE A 173 -2.38 -7.40 -23.44
C ILE A 173 -3.60 -8.31 -23.45
N SER A 174 -3.40 -9.57 -23.79
CA SER A 174 -4.47 -10.55 -23.88
C SER A 174 -5.00 -10.98 -22.50
N ARG A 175 -6.18 -11.60 -22.48
CA ARG A 175 -6.74 -12.24 -21.30
C ARG A 175 -5.82 -13.34 -20.75
N ASP A 176 -5.26 -14.17 -21.62
CA ASP A 176 -4.36 -15.25 -21.21
C ASP A 176 -3.08 -14.74 -20.53
N GLU A 177 -2.53 -13.62 -21.02
CA GLU A 177 -1.37 -12.98 -20.37
C GLU A 177 -1.70 -12.44 -19.00
N GLN A 178 -2.89 -11.85 -18.81
CA GLN A 178 -3.35 -11.35 -17.53
C GLN A 178 -3.60 -12.48 -16.53
N ASP A 179 -4.23 -13.55 -16.96
CA ASP A 179 -4.50 -14.72 -16.12
C ASP A 179 -3.19 -15.44 -15.74
N LEU A 180 -2.23 -15.56 -16.64
CA LEU A 180 -0.92 -16.11 -16.35
C LEU A 180 -0.14 -15.23 -15.35
N PHE A 181 -0.22 -13.91 -15.50
CA PHE A 181 0.39 -12.99 -14.54
C PHE A 181 -0.22 -13.15 -13.14
N ALA A 182 -1.54 -13.25 -13.07
CA ALA A 182 -2.27 -13.45 -11.80
C ALA A 182 -1.90 -14.78 -11.15
N LEU A 183 -1.83 -15.86 -11.92
CA LEU A 183 -1.40 -17.17 -11.43
C LEU A 183 0.02 -17.10 -10.86
N ASN A 184 0.97 -16.48 -11.58
CA ASN A 184 2.34 -16.30 -11.11
C ASN A 184 2.41 -15.50 -9.80
N SER A 185 1.56 -14.47 -9.61
CA SER A 185 1.47 -13.72 -8.36
C SER A 185 1.03 -14.62 -7.21
N GLN A 186 0.01 -15.47 -7.40
CA GLN A 186 -0.46 -16.45 -6.41
C GLN A 186 0.61 -17.49 -6.09
N GLU A 187 1.29 -18.03 -7.08
CA GLU A 187 2.35 -19.04 -6.89
C GLU A 187 3.54 -18.47 -6.10
N LYS A 188 3.99 -17.25 -6.44
CA LYS A 188 5.01 -16.53 -5.68
C LYS A 188 4.60 -16.28 -4.24
N THR A 189 3.34 -15.89 -4.01
CA THR A 189 2.80 -15.66 -2.68
C THR A 189 2.74 -16.96 -1.88
N GLN A 190 2.23 -18.03 -2.47
CA GLN A 190 2.16 -19.32 -1.81
C GLN A 190 3.55 -19.84 -1.42
N LYS A 191 4.54 -19.67 -2.32
CA LYS A 191 5.95 -20.00 -2.02
C LYS A 191 6.48 -19.16 -0.86
N ALA A 192 6.21 -17.84 -0.86
CA ALA A 192 6.64 -16.94 0.21
C ALA A 192 6.02 -17.32 1.58
N ILE A 193 4.74 -17.71 1.59
CA ILE A 193 4.06 -18.19 2.80
C ILE A 193 4.70 -19.50 3.30
N ASN A 194 4.92 -20.47 2.42
CA ASN A 194 5.48 -21.77 2.78
C ASN A 194 6.92 -21.64 3.32
N GLU A 195 7.69 -20.67 2.80
CA GLU A 195 9.05 -20.37 3.23
C GLU A 195 9.11 -19.36 4.39
N ASN A 196 7.98 -18.95 4.96
CA ASN A 196 7.87 -17.96 6.04
C ASN A 196 8.55 -16.61 5.74
N ARG A 197 8.56 -16.16 4.48
CA ARG A 197 9.24 -14.94 4.07
C ARG A 197 8.62 -13.67 4.68
N PHE A 198 7.32 -13.68 4.99
CA PHE A 198 6.59 -12.56 5.61
C PHE A 198 6.72 -12.50 7.12
N LYS A 199 7.42 -13.45 7.77
CA LYS A 199 7.47 -13.57 9.24
C LYS A 199 7.90 -12.28 9.96
N ASN A 200 8.87 -11.55 9.41
CA ASN A 200 9.45 -10.38 10.06
C ASN A 200 8.68 -9.08 9.78
N GLU A 201 7.80 -9.07 8.79
CA GLU A 201 6.99 -7.91 8.44
C GLU A 201 5.58 -7.97 9.03
N LEU A 202 5.07 -9.18 9.32
CA LEU A 202 3.72 -9.39 9.83
C LEU A 202 3.65 -9.21 11.35
N ILE A 203 2.67 -8.44 11.78
CA ILE A 203 2.27 -8.39 13.20
C ILE A 203 1.20 -9.45 13.47
N LYS A 204 1.12 -9.90 14.72
CA LYS A 204 0.11 -10.85 15.17
C LYS A 204 -1.04 -10.12 15.82
N LEU A 205 -2.25 -10.31 15.31
CA LEU A 205 -3.45 -9.65 15.81
C LEU A 205 -4.27 -10.62 16.63
N LYS A 206 -4.57 -10.27 17.87
CA LYS A 206 -5.61 -10.95 18.64
C LYS A 206 -6.95 -10.37 18.23
N ILE A 207 -7.76 -11.16 17.57
CA ILE A 207 -9.11 -10.77 17.16
C ILE A 207 -10.08 -11.34 18.18
N ASP A 208 -10.79 -10.42 18.84
CA ASP A 208 -11.82 -10.75 19.81
C ASP A 208 -13.18 -10.37 19.20
N THR A 209 -14.01 -11.33 18.95
CA THR A 209 -15.38 -11.17 18.46
C THR A 209 -16.34 -11.86 19.41
N ASP A 210 -17.62 -11.46 19.39
CA ASP A 210 -18.66 -12.02 20.26
C ASP A 210 -18.71 -13.57 20.24
N ASN A 211 -18.19 -14.21 19.20
CA ASN A 211 -18.28 -15.63 19.00
C ASN A 211 -16.93 -16.37 18.95
N LYS A 212 -15.79 -15.70 18.80
CA LYS A 212 -14.46 -16.33 18.65
C LYS A 212 -13.32 -15.40 19.01
N ASN A 213 -12.37 -15.94 19.78
CA ASN A 213 -11.06 -15.33 20.00
C ASN A 213 -10.04 -16.15 19.23
N PHE A 214 -9.32 -15.53 18.31
CA PHE A 214 -8.30 -16.21 17.52
C PHE A 214 -7.13 -15.27 17.21
N LEU A 215 -6.00 -15.90 16.87
CA LEU A 215 -4.81 -15.19 16.43
C LEU A 215 -4.84 -15.08 14.91
N PHE A 216 -4.91 -13.84 14.39
CA PHE A 216 -4.83 -13.54 12.96
C PHE A 216 -3.39 -13.13 12.63
N GLU A 217 -2.64 -14.00 11.97
CA GLU A 217 -1.20 -13.85 11.73
C GLU A 217 -0.78 -14.21 10.31
N LYS A 218 -1.74 -14.44 9.41
CA LYS A 218 -1.51 -14.79 8.01
C LYS A 218 -2.43 -13.96 7.11
N ASP A 219 -1.93 -13.57 5.95
CA ASP A 219 -2.75 -12.97 4.90
C ASP A 219 -3.89 -13.91 4.50
N GLU A 220 -5.11 -13.40 4.46
CA GLU A 220 -6.33 -14.18 4.23
C GLU A 220 -6.72 -14.25 2.75
N HIS A 221 -6.23 -13.31 1.93
CA HIS A 221 -6.62 -13.19 0.53
C HIS A 221 -5.98 -14.23 -0.41
N PRO A 222 -4.73 -14.73 -0.19
CA PRO A 222 -4.08 -15.68 -1.09
C PRO A 222 -4.90 -16.95 -1.29
N ARG A 223 -4.99 -17.39 -2.55
CA ARG A 223 -5.74 -18.58 -2.95
C ARG A 223 -4.80 -19.74 -3.16
N SER A 224 -4.86 -20.74 -2.27
CA SER A 224 -4.14 -22.00 -2.43
C SER A 224 -4.75 -22.82 -3.58
N ASN A 225 -3.89 -23.55 -4.31
CA ASN A 225 -4.29 -24.48 -5.37
C ASN A 225 -5.04 -23.85 -6.58
N LEU A 226 -4.89 -22.56 -6.81
CA LEU A 226 -5.41 -21.92 -8.01
C LEU A 226 -4.66 -22.41 -9.24
N ASN A 227 -5.35 -22.68 -10.33
CA ASN A 227 -4.77 -23.05 -11.62
C ASN A 227 -5.31 -22.17 -12.75
N LEU A 228 -4.68 -22.26 -13.93
CA LEU A 228 -5.03 -21.40 -15.06
C LEU A 228 -6.46 -21.68 -15.57
N GLU A 229 -6.92 -22.92 -15.54
CA GLU A 229 -8.26 -23.27 -15.98
C GLU A 229 -9.37 -22.66 -15.09
N ASP A 230 -9.08 -22.48 -13.79
CA ASP A 230 -10.01 -21.79 -12.89
C ASP A 230 -10.11 -20.30 -13.23
N LEU A 231 -8.99 -19.66 -13.57
CA LEU A 231 -8.97 -18.27 -14.01
C LEU A 231 -9.70 -18.06 -15.33
N LYS A 232 -9.50 -18.93 -16.31
CA LYS A 232 -10.17 -18.87 -17.63
C LYS A 232 -11.70 -18.96 -17.54
N LYS A 233 -12.24 -19.66 -16.53
CA LYS A 233 -13.71 -19.78 -16.31
C LYS A 233 -14.33 -18.47 -15.80
N LEU A 234 -13.54 -17.51 -15.27
CA LEU A 234 -14.06 -16.27 -14.73
C LEU A 234 -14.59 -15.36 -15.82
N LYS A 235 -15.77 -14.80 -15.58
CA LYS A 235 -16.37 -13.81 -16.48
C LYS A 235 -15.67 -12.46 -16.34
N THR A 236 -15.63 -11.69 -17.41
CA THR A 236 -15.23 -10.28 -17.38
C THR A 236 -16.22 -9.47 -16.54
N VAL A 237 -15.71 -8.50 -15.79
CA VAL A 237 -16.51 -7.81 -14.76
C VAL A 237 -16.89 -6.39 -15.19
N PHE A 238 -16.01 -5.71 -15.94
CA PHE A 238 -16.14 -4.27 -16.15
C PHE A 238 -16.57 -3.88 -17.56
N LYS A 239 -16.26 -4.71 -18.57
CA LYS A 239 -16.55 -4.46 -19.97
C LYS A 239 -17.09 -5.76 -20.60
N GLU A 240 -18.18 -5.66 -21.37
CA GLU A 240 -18.63 -6.77 -22.18
C GLU A 240 -17.54 -7.15 -23.20
N ASN A 241 -17.24 -8.44 -23.32
CA ASN A 241 -16.11 -8.94 -24.11
C ASN A 241 -14.76 -8.31 -23.74
N GLY A 242 -14.60 -7.87 -22.49
CA GLY A 242 -13.34 -7.38 -21.94
C GLY A 242 -12.36 -8.49 -21.59
N THR A 243 -11.32 -8.14 -20.87
CA THR A 243 -10.23 -9.05 -20.49
C THR A 243 -10.01 -9.10 -18.97
N VAL A 244 -10.51 -8.10 -18.23
CA VAL A 244 -10.30 -7.94 -16.79
C VAL A 244 -11.36 -8.71 -16.00
N THR A 245 -10.91 -9.53 -15.06
CA THR A 245 -11.76 -10.39 -14.22
C THR A 245 -11.42 -10.19 -12.74
N ALA A 246 -12.24 -10.75 -11.86
CA ALA A 246 -11.93 -10.80 -10.43
C ALA A 246 -10.67 -11.63 -10.11
N GLY A 247 -10.21 -12.48 -11.03
CA GLY A 247 -9.01 -13.32 -10.84
C GLY A 247 -7.72 -12.62 -11.23
N ASN A 248 -7.77 -11.63 -12.14
CA ASN A 248 -6.61 -10.88 -12.62
C ASN A 248 -6.63 -9.40 -12.19
N SER A 249 -7.42 -9.11 -11.14
CA SER A 249 -7.51 -7.83 -10.43
C SER A 249 -7.16 -8.02 -8.97
N SER A 250 -6.71 -6.98 -8.30
CA SER A 250 -6.57 -6.99 -6.84
C SER A 250 -7.94 -7.07 -6.14
N GLY A 251 -7.96 -7.57 -4.92
CA GLY A 251 -9.18 -7.65 -4.12
C GLY A 251 -9.54 -6.35 -3.40
N ILE A 252 -10.73 -6.36 -2.82
CA ILE A 252 -11.18 -5.41 -1.81
C ILE A 252 -10.72 -5.95 -0.46
N ASN A 253 -9.95 -5.16 0.30
CA ASN A 253 -9.22 -5.70 1.44
C ASN A 253 -9.14 -4.71 2.61
N ASP A 254 -8.82 -5.25 3.77
CA ASP A 254 -8.65 -4.54 5.03
C ASP A 254 -7.21 -4.73 5.54
N GLY A 255 -6.57 -3.68 6.05
CA GLY A 255 -5.22 -3.79 6.59
C GLY A 255 -4.56 -2.46 6.91
N ALA A 256 -3.41 -2.52 7.55
CA ALA A 256 -2.59 -1.37 7.88
C ALA A 256 -1.09 -1.71 7.82
N ALA A 257 -0.28 -0.69 7.61
CA ALA A 257 1.17 -0.78 7.66
C ALA A 257 1.75 0.50 8.27
N ALA A 258 2.89 0.39 8.95
CA ALA A 258 3.56 1.53 9.55
C ALA A 258 5.09 1.38 9.46
N THR A 259 5.75 2.52 9.28
CA THR A 259 7.21 2.67 9.31
C THR A 259 7.59 3.71 10.34
N ILE A 260 8.79 3.59 10.90
CA ILE A 260 9.42 4.63 11.72
C ILE A 260 10.51 5.29 10.89
N LEU A 261 10.43 6.60 10.78
CA LEU A 261 11.38 7.46 10.09
C LEU A 261 12.14 8.32 11.09
N MET A 262 13.45 8.48 10.88
CA MET A 262 14.25 9.47 11.62
C MET A 262 15.48 9.89 10.79
N SER A 263 16.20 10.92 11.20
CA SER A 263 17.50 11.21 10.61
C SER A 263 18.52 10.12 10.97
N ARG A 264 19.54 9.93 10.13
CA ARG A 264 20.63 8.98 10.44
C ARG A 264 21.32 9.34 11.74
N ASP A 265 21.58 10.64 11.98
CA ASP A 265 22.20 11.12 13.22
C ASP A 265 21.36 10.75 14.46
N GLU A 266 20.02 10.84 14.38
CA GLU A 266 19.13 10.46 15.47
C GLU A 266 19.14 8.94 15.71
N ALA A 267 19.20 8.15 14.64
CA ALA A 267 19.32 6.69 14.74
C ALA A 267 20.65 6.28 15.41
N GLU A 268 21.75 6.87 14.99
CA GLU A 268 23.09 6.65 15.59
C GLU A 268 23.13 7.08 17.05
N HIS A 269 22.56 8.25 17.39
CA HIS A 269 22.48 8.74 18.78
C HIS A 269 21.74 7.77 19.72
N ARG A 270 20.75 7.04 19.17
CA ARG A 270 19.92 6.08 19.90
C ARG A 270 20.40 4.63 19.80
N ASP A 271 21.50 4.36 19.10
CA ASP A 271 21.99 3.01 18.83
C ASP A 271 20.91 2.13 18.14
N ILE A 272 20.21 2.72 17.17
CA ILE A 272 19.19 2.04 16.37
C ILE A 272 19.73 1.80 14.97
N GLU A 273 19.82 0.53 14.57
CA GLU A 273 20.28 0.13 13.24
C GLU A 273 19.20 0.42 12.19
N PRO A 274 19.49 1.21 11.13
CA PRO A 274 18.55 1.45 10.06
C PRO A 274 18.30 0.21 9.20
N LEU A 275 17.06 -0.01 8.81
CA LEU A 275 16.67 -1.04 7.82
C LEU A 275 17.00 -0.61 6.39
N ALA A 276 16.76 0.66 6.07
CA ALA A 276 17.05 1.28 4.78
C ALA A 276 17.08 2.81 4.91
N LYS A 277 17.69 3.51 3.95
CA LYS A 277 17.53 4.96 3.78
C LYS A 277 16.60 5.27 2.60
N VAL A 278 15.86 6.36 2.68
CA VAL A 278 15.11 6.91 1.56
C VAL A 278 16.08 7.71 0.69
N VAL A 279 16.23 7.31 -0.56
CA VAL A 279 17.16 7.96 -1.51
C VAL A 279 16.44 9.04 -2.30
N SER A 280 15.32 8.68 -2.91
CA SER A 280 14.52 9.59 -3.74
C SER A 280 13.08 9.16 -3.79
N TRP A 281 12.24 10.05 -4.30
CA TRP A 281 10.84 9.79 -4.56
C TRP A 281 10.30 10.69 -5.67
N ALA A 282 9.20 10.27 -6.29
CA ALA A 282 8.48 11.05 -7.27
C ALA A 282 6.98 10.81 -7.20
N THR A 283 6.22 11.82 -7.58
CA THR A 283 4.81 11.71 -7.94
C THR A 283 4.61 12.37 -9.31
N CYS A 284 3.68 11.87 -10.09
CA CYS A 284 3.33 12.45 -11.39
C CYS A 284 1.84 12.36 -11.64
N GLY A 285 1.34 13.22 -12.52
CA GLY A 285 0.00 13.14 -13.09
C GLY A 285 0.06 12.58 -14.51
N ILE A 286 -0.96 11.82 -14.90
CA ILE A 286 -1.16 11.30 -16.24
C ILE A 286 -2.65 11.36 -16.58
N GLU A 287 -3.00 10.99 -17.81
CA GLU A 287 -4.40 10.83 -18.25
C GLU A 287 -5.17 9.85 -17.32
N PRO A 288 -6.27 10.27 -16.68
CA PRO A 288 -7.04 9.43 -15.76
C PRO A 288 -7.49 8.10 -16.35
N SER A 289 -7.91 8.09 -17.62
CA SER A 289 -8.35 6.88 -18.34
C SER A 289 -7.25 5.81 -18.47
N LEU A 290 -5.99 6.19 -18.24
CA LEU A 290 -4.80 5.34 -18.31
C LEU A 290 -4.03 5.33 -16.98
N MET A 291 -4.71 5.56 -15.86
CA MET A 291 -4.09 5.70 -14.54
C MET A 291 -3.09 4.57 -14.20
N GLY A 292 -3.32 3.36 -14.73
CA GLY A 292 -2.44 2.21 -14.54
C GLY A 292 -1.00 2.43 -15.01
N LEU A 293 -0.74 3.39 -15.90
CA LEU A 293 0.59 3.70 -16.44
C LEU A 293 1.37 4.72 -15.59
N GLY A 294 0.76 5.30 -14.55
CA GLY A 294 1.42 6.26 -13.65
C GLY A 294 2.78 5.84 -13.11
N PRO A 295 2.98 4.56 -12.73
CA PRO A 295 4.28 4.06 -12.28
C PRO A 295 5.43 4.28 -13.25
N ILE A 296 5.18 4.26 -14.56
CA ILE A 296 6.22 4.42 -15.58
C ILE A 296 6.94 5.75 -15.41
N GLN A 297 6.19 6.84 -15.38
CA GLN A 297 6.75 8.17 -15.21
C GLN A 297 7.31 8.39 -13.80
N ALA A 298 6.59 7.93 -12.77
CA ALA A 298 7.02 8.07 -11.38
C ALA A 298 8.35 7.37 -11.10
N VAL A 299 8.54 6.15 -11.61
CA VAL A 299 9.81 5.40 -11.48
C VAL A 299 10.93 6.11 -12.22
N ASN A 300 10.74 6.54 -13.46
CA ASN A 300 11.79 7.24 -14.22
C ASN A 300 12.26 8.51 -13.49
N ILE A 301 11.34 9.34 -12.98
CA ILE A 301 11.69 10.54 -12.22
C ILE A 301 12.39 10.19 -10.89
N ALA A 302 11.95 9.15 -10.20
CA ALA A 302 12.56 8.74 -8.94
C ALA A 302 13.98 8.21 -9.16
N LEU A 303 14.22 7.41 -10.20
CA LEU A 303 15.53 6.91 -10.58
C LEU A 303 16.47 8.04 -11.00
N GLU A 304 16.00 8.99 -11.80
CA GLU A 304 16.76 10.18 -12.18
C GLU A 304 17.23 10.97 -10.94
N LYS A 305 16.34 11.22 -9.99
CA LYS A 305 16.69 11.90 -8.73
C LYS A 305 17.62 11.09 -7.83
N ALA A 306 17.61 9.78 -7.93
CA ALA A 306 18.53 8.89 -7.23
C ALA A 306 19.89 8.80 -7.92
N GLU A 307 20.02 9.32 -9.15
CA GLU A 307 21.17 9.11 -10.04
C GLU A 307 21.43 7.61 -10.30
N TRP A 308 20.33 6.83 -10.38
CA TRP A 308 20.38 5.40 -10.64
C TRP A 308 19.90 5.10 -12.06
N ARG A 309 20.59 4.17 -12.70
CA ARG A 309 20.05 3.49 -13.87
C ARG A 309 19.06 2.41 -13.40
N ARG A 310 18.13 2.04 -14.25
CA ARG A 310 17.16 0.99 -13.94
C ARG A 310 17.82 -0.35 -13.61
N GLU A 311 18.92 -0.67 -14.27
CA GLU A 311 19.72 -1.87 -14.09
C GLU A 311 20.45 -1.90 -12.73
N ASP A 312 20.57 -0.77 -12.05
CA ASP A 312 21.16 -0.68 -10.72
C ASP A 312 20.18 -1.10 -9.62
N VAL A 313 18.88 -1.23 -9.92
CA VAL A 313 17.86 -1.60 -8.94
C VAL A 313 17.76 -3.12 -8.83
N ASP A 314 17.98 -3.64 -7.63
CA ASP A 314 17.95 -5.07 -7.35
C ASP A 314 16.55 -5.66 -7.29
N LEU A 315 15.58 -4.90 -6.72
CA LEU A 315 14.20 -5.34 -6.50
C LEU A 315 13.19 -4.22 -6.76
N PHE A 316 12.08 -4.58 -7.38
CA PHE A 316 10.92 -3.72 -7.55
C PHE A 316 9.71 -4.31 -6.84
N GLU A 317 8.98 -3.47 -6.10
CA GLU A 317 7.61 -3.72 -5.65
C GLU A 317 6.66 -2.79 -6.42
N ILE A 318 5.93 -3.36 -7.37
CA ILE A 318 4.94 -2.66 -8.21
C ILE A 318 3.56 -3.11 -7.73
N ASN A 319 2.75 -2.21 -7.22
CA ASN A 319 1.42 -2.59 -6.75
C ASN A 319 0.58 -3.15 -7.91
N GLU A 320 0.08 -4.37 -7.74
CA GLU A 320 -0.73 -5.08 -8.73
C GLU A 320 -2.21 -4.72 -8.57
N ALA A 321 -2.59 -3.48 -8.91
CA ALA A 321 -4.00 -3.12 -8.93
C ALA A 321 -4.78 -3.98 -9.95
N PHE A 322 -4.15 -4.20 -11.11
CA PHE A 322 -4.63 -5.07 -12.20
C PHE A 322 -3.44 -5.73 -12.90
N ALA A 323 -3.62 -6.95 -13.40
CA ALA A 323 -2.60 -7.64 -14.17
C ALA A 323 -2.21 -6.86 -15.44
N ALA A 324 -3.20 -6.35 -16.18
CA ALA A 324 -2.97 -5.54 -17.39
C ALA A 324 -2.07 -4.33 -17.10
N GLN A 325 -2.34 -3.61 -16.02
CA GLN A 325 -1.53 -2.45 -15.57
C GLN A 325 -0.10 -2.87 -15.25
N SER A 326 0.07 -3.93 -14.45
CA SER A 326 1.39 -4.40 -14.03
C SER A 326 2.24 -4.88 -15.20
N ILE A 327 1.63 -5.63 -16.14
CA ILE A 327 2.30 -6.09 -17.37
C ILE A 327 2.75 -4.90 -18.22
N ALA A 328 1.90 -3.89 -18.42
CA ALA A 328 2.23 -2.69 -19.19
C ALA A 328 3.42 -1.94 -18.58
N VAL A 329 3.40 -1.72 -17.26
CA VAL A 329 4.48 -1.04 -16.52
C VAL A 329 5.81 -1.80 -16.64
N ILE A 330 5.80 -3.12 -16.42
CA ILE A 330 7.01 -3.96 -16.50
C ILE A 330 7.58 -3.94 -17.93
N ARG A 331 6.73 -4.02 -18.96
CA ARG A 331 7.15 -3.96 -20.36
C ARG A 331 7.77 -2.62 -20.73
N ASP A 332 7.11 -1.52 -20.38
CA ASP A 332 7.54 -0.18 -20.74
C ASP A 332 8.85 0.20 -20.04
N LEU A 333 8.93 -0.09 -18.75
CA LEU A 333 10.16 0.08 -17.97
C LEU A 333 11.23 -0.95 -18.34
N LYS A 334 10.95 -1.99 -19.14
CA LYS A 334 11.87 -3.08 -19.51
C LYS A 334 12.55 -3.71 -18.27
N ILE A 335 11.79 -3.93 -17.21
CA ILE A 335 12.29 -4.53 -15.96
C ILE A 335 12.23 -6.06 -16.09
N PRO A 336 13.30 -6.79 -15.71
CA PRO A 336 13.27 -8.24 -15.63
C PRO A 336 12.19 -8.72 -14.63
N LYS A 337 11.33 -9.65 -15.04
CA LYS A 337 10.19 -10.13 -14.21
C LYS A 337 10.64 -10.81 -12.92
N GLU A 338 11.88 -11.30 -12.88
CA GLU A 338 12.48 -12.04 -11.79
C GLU A 338 12.80 -11.18 -10.58
N ILE A 339 12.91 -9.86 -10.78
CA ILE A 339 13.15 -8.88 -9.70
C ILE A 339 11.91 -8.10 -9.30
N VAL A 340 10.75 -8.40 -9.92
CA VAL A 340 9.48 -7.73 -9.64
C VAL A 340 8.59 -8.61 -8.76
N ASN A 341 8.07 -8.04 -7.67
CA ASN A 341 7.09 -8.68 -6.79
C ASN A 341 7.48 -10.14 -6.51
N VAL A 342 8.68 -10.33 -6.02
CA VAL A 342 9.30 -11.67 -5.90
C VAL A 342 8.60 -12.57 -4.87
N ASN A 343 7.72 -11.99 -4.06
CA ASN A 343 6.84 -12.67 -3.11
C ASN A 343 5.36 -12.63 -3.52
N GLY A 344 5.07 -12.31 -4.78
CA GLY A 344 3.73 -11.98 -5.25
C GLY A 344 3.33 -10.55 -4.89
N GLY A 345 2.19 -10.09 -5.38
CA GLY A 345 1.71 -8.73 -5.17
C GLY A 345 0.22 -8.67 -4.82
N ALA A 346 -0.41 -7.53 -5.06
CA ALA A 346 -1.75 -7.24 -4.56
C ALA A 346 -2.86 -8.12 -5.16
N ILE A 347 -2.67 -8.72 -6.33
CA ILE A 347 -3.61 -9.71 -6.90
C ILE A 347 -3.73 -10.90 -5.95
N ALA A 348 -2.62 -11.33 -5.37
CA ALA A 348 -2.59 -12.45 -4.43
C ALA A 348 -2.78 -12.01 -2.98
N LEU A 349 -2.10 -10.94 -2.54
CA LEU A 349 -2.08 -10.48 -1.15
C LEU A 349 -3.25 -9.58 -0.79
N GLY A 350 -3.81 -8.84 -1.76
CA GLY A 350 -4.86 -7.86 -1.52
C GLY A 350 -4.39 -6.39 -1.58
N HIS A 351 -5.38 -5.46 -1.69
CA HIS A 351 -5.14 -4.04 -1.91
C HIS A 351 -5.98 -3.14 -0.97
N PRO A 352 -5.66 -3.09 0.34
CA PRO A 352 -6.24 -2.07 1.23
C PRO A 352 -5.72 -0.69 0.81
N ILE A 353 -6.54 0.08 0.07
CA ILE A 353 -6.06 1.20 -0.78
C ILE A 353 -5.22 2.22 -0.02
N GLY A 354 -5.65 2.72 1.13
CA GLY A 354 -4.89 3.69 1.92
C GLY A 354 -3.61 3.15 2.56
N ALA A 355 -3.53 1.83 2.77
CA ALA A 355 -2.38 1.17 3.37
C ALA A 355 -1.35 0.64 2.35
N SER A 356 -1.77 0.41 1.12
CA SER A 356 -0.99 -0.35 0.13
C SER A 356 0.39 0.25 -0.17
N GLY A 357 0.51 1.58 -0.20
CA GLY A 357 1.79 2.22 -0.46
C GLY A 357 2.84 1.90 0.59
N THR A 358 2.48 1.94 1.86
CA THR A 358 3.37 1.51 2.95
C THR A 358 3.54 0.00 2.96
N ARG A 359 2.48 -0.78 2.65
CA ARG A 359 2.55 -2.24 2.59
C ARG A 359 3.64 -2.73 1.63
N ILE A 360 3.66 -2.21 0.39
CA ILE A 360 4.67 -2.62 -0.59
C ILE A 360 6.09 -2.20 -0.18
N LEU A 361 6.23 -1.03 0.45
CA LEU A 361 7.52 -0.58 0.98
C LEU A 361 8.02 -1.49 2.10
N VAL A 362 7.14 -1.92 3.00
CA VAL A 362 7.46 -2.88 4.07
C VAL A 362 7.97 -4.19 3.47
N THR A 363 7.24 -4.77 2.52
CA THR A 363 7.64 -6.03 1.86
C THR A 363 8.97 -5.87 1.11
N LEU A 364 9.17 -4.75 0.40
CA LEU A 364 10.43 -4.47 -0.30
C LEU A 364 11.62 -4.45 0.67
N ILE A 365 11.52 -3.73 1.79
CA ILE A 365 12.58 -3.63 2.79
C ILE A 365 12.95 -5.01 3.33
N HIS A 366 11.97 -5.79 3.77
CA HIS A 366 12.23 -7.13 4.32
C HIS A 366 12.79 -8.09 3.30
N GLU A 367 12.37 -8.01 2.05
CA GLU A 367 12.91 -8.87 1.00
C GLU A 367 14.33 -8.45 0.59
N MET A 368 14.65 -7.15 0.57
CA MET A 368 16.02 -6.67 0.40
C MET A 368 16.94 -7.18 1.53
N ILE A 369 16.48 -7.17 2.78
CA ILE A 369 17.20 -7.73 3.92
C ILE A 369 17.43 -9.22 3.71
N ARG A 370 16.37 -9.98 3.41
CA ARG A 370 16.43 -11.43 3.26
C ARG A 370 17.39 -11.89 2.15
N ARG A 371 17.42 -11.14 1.04
CA ARG A 371 18.27 -11.46 -0.14
C ARG A 371 19.63 -10.77 -0.11
N ASN A 372 19.91 -9.99 0.91
CA ASN A 372 21.11 -9.13 0.98
C ASN A 372 21.24 -8.25 -0.27
N LYS A 373 20.17 -7.51 -0.59
CA LYS A 373 20.08 -6.58 -1.72
C LYS A 373 20.15 -5.15 -1.25
N SER A 374 20.75 -4.28 -2.05
CA SER A 374 21.08 -2.90 -1.67
C SER A 374 20.08 -1.87 -2.19
N LYS A 375 19.59 -2.00 -3.42
CA LYS A 375 18.77 -0.97 -4.06
C LYS A 375 17.37 -1.49 -4.39
N GLY A 376 16.34 -0.78 -3.94
CA GLY A 376 14.95 -1.14 -4.19
C GLY A 376 14.10 0.03 -4.62
N CYS A 377 13.04 -0.25 -5.38
CA CYS A 377 12.06 0.74 -5.80
C CYS A 377 10.63 0.22 -5.57
N ALA A 378 9.83 0.98 -4.83
CA ALA A 378 8.40 0.74 -4.64
C ALA A 378 7.58 1.74 -5.46
N THR A 379 6.51 1.28 -6.15
CA THR A 379 5.68 2.15 -6.98
C THR A 379 4.22 1.68 -7.07
N LEU A 380 3.31 2.66 -7.22
CA LEU A 380 1.87 2.42 -7.39
C LEU A 380 1.30 3.31 -8.49
N CYS A 381 0.33 2.77 -9.21
CA CYS A 381 -0.66 3.56 -9.94
C CYS A 381 -1.70 4.10 -8.94
N ILE A 382 -2.31 5.22 -9.29
CA ILE A 382 -3.22 5.94 -8.40
C ILE A 382 -4.44 6.37 -9.19
N GLY A 383 -5.63 6.10 -8.67
CA GLY A 383 -6.90 6.56 -9.24
C GLY A 383 -6.91 8.09 -9.46
N GLY A 384 -7.60 8.54 -10.51
CA GLY A 384 -7.57 9.93 -10.95
C GLY A 384 -6.39 10.30 -11.83
N GLY A 385 -5.59 9.31 -12.30
CA GLY A 385 -4.50 9.52 -13.25
C GLY A 385 -3.21 10.02 -12.61
N MET A 386 -2.67 9.26 -11.66
CA MET A 386 -1.42 9.60 -10.99
C MET A 386 -0.50 8.38 -10.82
N GLY A 387 0.76 8.63 -10.53
CA GLY A 387 1.76 7.63 -10.14
C GLY A 387 2.63 8.12 -8.99
N ILE A 388 3.15 7.18 -8.20
CA ILE A 388 4.08 7.46 -7.11
C ILE A 388 5.16 6.39 -7.08
N ALA A 389 6.40 6.78 -6.81
CA ALA A 389 7.54 5.87 -6.64
C ALA A 389 8.49 6.35 -5.55
N MET A 390 9.16 5.41 -4.90
CA MET A 390 10.20 5.67 -3.90
C MET A 390 11.37 4.70 -4.10
N CYS A 391 12.58 5.25 -4.16
CA CYS A 391 13.84 4.51 -4.16
C CYS A 391 14.42 4.47 -2.75
N ILE A 392 14.80 3.30 -2.31
CA ILE A 392 15.42 3.06 -1.01
C ILE A 392 16.74 2.30 -1.18
N GLU A 393 17.67 2.51 -0.25
CA GLU A 393 18.99 1.85 -0.26
C GLU A 393 19.29 1.26 1.11
N ARG A 394 19.92 0.09 1.10
CA ARG A 394 20.55 -0.55 2.25
C ARG A 394 22.06 -0.58 2.07
N ASN A 395 22.78 -0.45 3.16
CA ASN A 395 24.23 -0.65 3.20
C ASN A 395 24.59 -2.11 3.14
#